data_10553d37265b4e217af5b2cedac0aaf3
#
_entry.id   10553d37265b4e217af5b2cedac0aaf3
#
_cell.length_a   1.000
_cell.length_b   1.000
_cell.length_c   1.000
_cell.angle_alpha   90.00
_cell.angle_beta   90.00
_cell.angle_gamma   90.00
#
_symmetry.space_group_name_H-M   'P 1'
#
loop_
_entity.id
_entity.type
_entity.pdbx_description
1 polymer ?
#
loop_
_entity_poly.entity_id
_entity_poly.type
_entity_poly.pdbx_seq_one_letter_code
_entity_poly.pdbx_strand_id
1 'polypeptide(L)'
;MSSSARDAAPPAYVHASLPGAVPLLGHLPALVRDPAALLAGLHRHGDLVDLRLGPNRLVVPCHPELLRQVYADDRTFDKGGPIYGRFREILGNGVATCAHADHRRQRRMLQPEFRPDRVTAYAEVMTREAALLADSWRPGEVVDVFPSCYRFTLRVVTRTLLGTEVPDALAGRLQRAFETAFAGALRRVVRLPAGPRYRAAVRTLRSTVAELVRDHREHGADRTGLLAGLVAARDEDGSALSDTELHDQVVAMLLAGTETTASQLSWTLRLLTAHPDVLDALYRELDEALPDGRPARWSDLPRLPYTDRVLTEALRLYPPGWVLLRTCTRDAELGGLTLPRGTQVVLSPYVAHHHPGIFADPARFDPDRWLPERAAALPRWAFAGFANGPRQCLGADFARTEAAIALATLLVRRRPVALSGGRRSDGAGSVRRSDDRPMRLTTVLRPHRLRLRVLDRRPPAPPGSAGD
;
A
#
# COMPACT_ATOMS: atom_id res chain seq x y z
N MET A 1 0.53 31.30 41.48
CA MET A 1 1.92 30.83 41.29
C MET A 1 2.00 30.23 39.92
N SER A 2 2.46 31.02 38.96
CA SER A 2 2.55 30.69 37.55
C SER A 2 3.81 29.86 37.32
N SER A 3 3.67 28.59 36.99
CA SER A 3 4.77 27.71 36.60
C SER A 3 5.09 27.99 35.12
N SER A 4 6.18 28.69 34.87
CA SER A 4 6.74 28.88 33.55
C SER A 4 7.14 27.52 32.97
N ALA A 5 6.40 27.03 31.97
CA ALA A 5 6.91 25.98 31.08
C ALA A 5 8.18 26.56 30.42
N ARG A 6 9.35 26.06 30.85
CA ARG A 6 10.63 26.41 30.25
C ARG A 6 10.61 26.02 28.79
N ASP A 7 10.83 27.00 27.92
CA ASP A 7 11.20 26.77 26.50
C ASP A 7 12.47 25.92 26.45
N ALA A 8 12.30 24.61 26.38
CA ALA A 8 13.39 23.71 26.06
C ALA A 8 13.74 23.98 24.59
N ALA A 9 14.98 24.36 24.31
CA ALA A 9 15.47 24.49 22.96
C ALA A 9 15.12 23.21 22.19
N PRO A 10 14.63 23.34 20.94
CA PRO A 10 14.27 22.17 20.16
C PRO A 10 15.47 21.22 20.06
N PRO A 11 15.26 19.89 20.16
CA PRO A 11 16.35 18.93 20.08
C PRO A 11 17.15 19.16 18.80
N ALA A 12 18.47 19.19 18.91
CA ALA A 12 19.36 19.29 17.77
C ALA A 12 19.30 17.99 16.96
N TYR A 13 18.67 18.01 15.78
CA TYR A 13 18.58 16.86 14.89
C TYR A 13 19.89 16.65 14.13
N VAL A 14 20.28 15.38 13.95
CA VAL A 14 21.50 15.01 13.23
C VAL A 14 21.20 14.96 11.72
N HIS A 15 21.86 15.80 10.96
CA HIS A 15 21.85 15.77 9.50
C HIS A 15 23.10 15.10 8.95
N ALA A 16 22.96 14.13 8.04
CA ALA A 16 24.06 13.41 7.44
C ALA A 16 23.82 13.08 5.96
N SER A 17 24.89 12.94 5.21
CA SER A 17 24.85 12.37 3.87
C SER A 17 25.08 10.86 3.95
N LEU A 18 24.26 10.07 3.27
CA LEU A 18 24.44 8.62 3.20
C LEU A 18 25.77 8.31 2.50
N PRO A 19 26.66 7.48 3.08
CA PRO A 19 27.90 7.07 2.44
C PRO A 19 27.66 6.06 1.30
N GLY A 20 28.68 5.88 0.42
CA GLY A 20 28.63 4.87 -0.64
C GLY A 20 27.94 5.31 -1.93
N ALA A 21 27.77 6.60 -2.15
CA ALA A 21 27.30 7.13 -3.44
C ALA A 21 28.32 6.85 -4.56
N VAL A 22 27.86 6.19 -5.63
CA VAL A 22 28.65 5.92 -6.84
C VAL A 22 28.55 7.12 -7.80
N PRO A 23 29.64 7.54 -8.48
CA PRO A 23 29.58 8.61 -9.47
C PRO A 23 28.43 8.42 -10.46
N LEU A 24 27.74 9.49 -10.83
CA LEU A 24 26.57 9.56 -11.73
C LEU A 24 25.31 8.80 -11.26
N LEU A 25 25.43 7.67 -10.55
CA LEU A 25 24.32 6.82 -10.15
C LEU A 25 23.84 7.09 -8.71
N GLY A 26 24.70 7.71 -7.87
CA GLY A 26 24.38 7.89 -6.46
C GLY A 26 24.20 6.53 -5.75
N HIS A 27 23.16 6.39 -4.96
CA HIS A 27 22.85 5.15 -4.21
C HIS A 27 21.92 4.19 -4.98
N LEU A 28 21.66 4.44 -6.26
CA LEU A 28 20.80 3.57 -7.08
C LEU A 28 21.25 2.10 -7.10
N PRO A 29 22.58 1.77 -7.21
CA PRO A 29 23.02 0.38 -7.15
C PRO A 29 22.69 -0.31 -5.81
N ALA A 30 22.88 0.38 -4.70
CA ALA A 30 22.54 -0.13 -3.37
C ALA A 30 21.02 -0.34 -3.22
N LEU A 31 20.22 0.64 -3.68
CA LEU A 31 18.75 0.56 -3.67
C LEU A 31 18.23 -0.60 -4.52
N VAL A 32 18.84 -0.88 -5.67
CA VAL A 32 18.42 -2.00 -6.54
C VAL A 32 18.87 -3.35 -5.98
N ARG A 33 20.05 -3.39 -5.34
CA ARG A 33 20.63 -4.61 -4.78
C ARG A 33 19.85 -5.09 -3.55
N ASP A 34 19.62 -4.22 -2.57
CA ASP A 34 18.90 -4.51 -1.33
C ASP A 34 18.20 -3.25 -0.79
N PRO A 35 16.99 -2.98 -1.29
CA PRO A 35 16.22 -1.81 -0.87
C PRO A 35 15.83 -1.84 0.60
N ALA A 36 15.58 -3.05 1.13
CA ALA A 36 15.18 -3.22 2.52
C ALA A 36 16.30 -2.81 3.48
N ALA A 37 17.49 -3.38 3.28
CA ALA A 37 18.64 -3.07 4.12
C ALA A 37 19.03 -1.59 4.03
N LEU A 38 19.00 -1.00 2.81
CA LEU A 38 19.30 0.41 2.61
C LEU A 38 18.32 1.29 3.42
N LEU A 39 17.02 1.08 3.24
CA LEU A 39 15.99 1.92 3.85
C LEU A 39 15.94 1.71 5.37
N ALA A 40 15.92 0.47 5.85
CA ALA A 40 15.90 0.17 7.28
C ALA A 40 17.14 0.70 8.02
N GLY A 41 18.26 0.86 7.32
CA GLY A 41 19.51 1.36 7.90
C GLY A 41 19.65 2.88 7.94
N LEU A 42 18.78 3.66 7.28
CA LEU A 42 18.95 5.12 7.15
C LEU A 42 19.03 5.84 8.49
N HIS A 43 18.19 5.49 9.46
CA HIS A 43 18.13 6.09 10.78
C HIS A 43 19.46 6.01 11.56
N ARG A 44 20.36 5.07 11.19
CA ARG A 44 21.69 4.93 11.84
C ARG A 44 22.66 6.03 11.44
N HIS A 45 22.36 6.74 10.36
CA HIS A 45 23.22 7.83 9.84
C HIS A 45 22.79 9.18 10.38
N GLY A 46 21.50 9.35 10.72
CA GLY A 46 20.99 10.61 11.25
C GLY A 46 19.46 10.69 11.22
N ASP A 47 18.94 11.80 11.76
CA ASP A 47 17.53 12.13 11.79
C ASP A 47 17.01 12.66 10.45
N LEU A 48 17.90 13.32 9.68
CA LEU A 48 17.73 13.74 8.30
C LEU A 48 18.88 13.17 7.48
N VAL A 49 18.58 12.42 6.44
CA VAL A 49 19.60 11.75 5.62
C VAL A 49 19.49 12.17 4.17
N ASP A 50 20.59 12.67 3.62
CA ASP A 50 20.71 12.94 2.20
C ASP A 50 20.98 11.66 1.41
N LEU A 51 20.08 11.36 0.48
CA LEU A 51 20.19 10.26 -0.47
C LEU A 51 20.33 10.80 -1.90
N ARG A 52 21.16 10.19 -2.74
CA ARG A 52 21.29 10.54 -4.15
C ARG A 52 20.80 9.42 -5.05
N LEU A 53 19.88 9.74 -5.97
CA LEU A 53 19.43 8.81 -7.04
C LEU A 53 19.71 9.44 -8.39
N GLY A 54 20.78 9.01 -9.02
CA GLY A 54 21.32 9.70 -10.19
C GLY A 54 21.64 11.16 -9.86
N PRO A 55 21.15 12.13 -10.64
CA PRO A 55 21.39 13.56 -10.39
C PRO A 55 20.52 14.15 -9.28
N ASN A 56 19.53 13.41 -8.78
CA ASN A 56 18.56 13.94 -7.82
C ASN A 56 19.09 13.76 -6.39
N ARG A 57 19.16 14.87 -5.64
CA ARG A 57 19.33 14.86 -4.19
C ARG A 57 17.95 14.73 -3.55
N LEU A 58 17.83 13.82 -2.59
CA LEU A 58 16.61 13.54 -1.84
C LEU A 58 16.93 13.67 -0.36
N VAL A 59 16.11 14.36 0.40
CA VAL A 59 16.20 14.46 1.85
C VAL A 59 15.19 13.49 2.48
N VAL A 60 15.67 12.59 3.33
CA VAL A 60 14.87 11.55 3.98
C VAL A 60 14.78 11.85 5.47
N PRO A 61 13.66 12.34 6.00
CA PRO A 61 13.45 12.41 7.44
C PRO A 61 13.28 11.00 8.00
N CYS A 62 14.12 10.64 8.96
CA CYS A 62 14.07 9.36 9.67
C CYS A 62 13.45 9.50 11.05
N HIS A 63 13.54 10.67 11.68
CA HIS A 63 12.96 10.93 13.00
C HIS A 63 11.43 11.14 12.90
N PRO A 64 10.62 10.55 13.82
CA PRO A 64 9.15 10.63 13.77
C PRO A 64 8.59 12.05 13.74
N GLU A 65 9.19 12.95 14.52
CA GLU A 65 8.73 14.33 14.60
C GLU A 65 8.96 15.09 13.28
N LEU A 66 10.07 14.82 12.59
CA LEU A 66 10.36 15.42 11.28
C LEU A 66 9.41 14.88 10.21
N LEU A 67 9.07 13.59 10.28
CA LEU A 67 8.02 12.99 9.43
C LEU A 67 6.68 13.66 9.68
N ARG A 68 6.31 13.87 10.96
CA ARG A 68 5.07 14.56 11.35
C ARG A 68 4.99 15.96 10.73
N GLN A 69 6.06 16.75 10.84
CA GLN A 69 6.12 18.10 10.29
C GLN A 69 5.85 18.11 8.78
N VAL A 70 6.49 17.22 8.03
CA VAL A 70 6.29 17.12 6.58
C VAL A 70 4.88 16.61 6.23
N TYR A 71 4.32 15.65 6.99
CA TYR A 71 2.95 15.18 6.76
C TYR A 71 1.91 16.25 7.07
N ALA A 72 2.13 17.10 8.07
CA ALA A 72 1.18 18.10 8.52
C ALA A 72 1.10 19.32 7.59
N ASP A 73 2.20 19.71 6.94
CA ASP A 73 2.28 20.89 6.08
C ASP A 73 2.36 20.49 4.59
N ASP A 74 1.24 20.11 4.02
CA ASP A 74 1.15 19.75 2.59
C ASP A 74 1.11 20.97 1.66
N ARG A 75 1.13 22.20 2.20
CA ARG A 75 1.29 23.42 1.44
C ARG A 75 2.76 23.69 1.13
N THR A 76 3.62 23.58 2.13
CA THR A 76 5.06 23.75 1.98
C THR A 76 5.70 22.52 1.34
N PHE A 77 5.30 21.32 1.78
CA PHE A 77 5.78 20.03 1.26
C PHE A 77 4.71 19.40 0.36
N ASP A 78 4.65 19.84 -0.88
CA ASP A 78 3.57 19.48 -1.81
C ASP A 78 3.97 18.37 -2.80
N LYS A 79 3.00 17.84 -3.50
CA LYS A 79 3.15 16.90 -4.62
C LYS A 79 3.49 17.66 -5.90
N GLY A 80 4.74 18.08 -6.03
CA GLY A 80 5.25 18.89 -7.14
C GLY A 80 6.56 18.39 -7.74
N GLY A 81 7.15 19.23 -8.58
CA GLY A 81 8.46 19.01 -9.17
C GLY A 81 8.53 17.95 -10.27
N PRO A 82 9.75 17.69 -10.80
CA PRO A 82 9.95 16.85 -11.99
C PRO A 82 9.49 15.40 -11.82
N ILE A 83 9.60 14.83 -10.60
CA ILE A 83 9.23 13.43 -10.34
C ILE A 83 7.72 13.27 -10.43
N TYR A 84 6.95 14.15 -9.77
CA TYR A 84 5.48 14.12 -9.90
C TYR A 84 5.00 14.41 -11.32
N GLY A 85 5.69 15.27 -12.07
CA GLY A 85 5.40 15.47 -13.49
C GLY A 85 5.43 14.15 -14.29
N ARG A 86 6.37 13.24 -13.97
CA ARG A 86 6.42 11.91 -14.60
C ARG A 86 5.26 11.01 -14.20
N PHE A 87 4.86 11.05 -12.94
CA PHE A 87 3.71 10.27 -12.48
C PHE A 87 2.39 10.79 -13.03
N ARG A 88 2.23 12.09 -13.18
CA ARG A 88 1.04 12.70 -13.82
C ARG A 88 0.86 12.30 -15.29
N GLU A 89 1.93 12.00 -16.00
CA GLU A 89 1.81 11.46 -17.36
C GLU A 89 1.03 10.12 -17.40
N ILE A 90 1.14 9.32 -16.31
CA ILE A 90 0.48 8.02 -16.18
C ILE A 90 -0.88 8.18 -15.50
N LEU A 91 -0.91 8.83 -14.34
CA LEU A 91 -2.05 8.86 -13.42
C LEU A 91 -2.95 10.09 -13.61
N GLY A 92 -2.54 11.07 -14.42
CA GLY A 92 -3.23 12.34 -14.54
C GLY A 92 -3.06 13.22 -13.30
N ASN A 93 -3.90 14.26 -13.17
CA ASN A 93 -3.91 15.22 -12.06
C ASN A 93 -5.03 14.91 -11.04
N GLY A 94 -5.26 13.61 -10.74
CA GLY A 94 -6.23 13.17 -9.73
C GLY A 94 -5.75 13.41 -8.30
N VAL A 95 -6.60 13.12 -7.31
CA VAL A 95 -6.37 13.33 -5.86
C VAL A 95 -5.05 12.72 -5.36
N ALA A 96 -4.60 11.63 -6.01
CA ALA A 96 -3.34 10.96 -5.67
C ALA A 96 -2.09 11.76 -6.09
N THR A 97 -2.17 12.64 -7.10
CA THR A 97 -1.02 13.30 -7.72
C THR A 97 -1.13 14.82 -7.79
N CYS A 98 -2.32 15.39 -7.58
CA CYS A 98 -2.56 16.82 -7.70
C CYS A 98 -1.79 17.64 -6.65
N ALA A 99 -1.53 18.90 -6.99
CA ALA A 99 -0.94 19.88 -6.09
C ALA A 99 -1.93 20.28 -4.96
N HIS A 100 -1.39 20.96 -3.93
CA HIS A 100 -2.18 21.42 -2.77
C HIS A 100 -3.40 22.24 -3.18
N ALA A 101 -3.26 23.11 -4.17
CA ALA A 101 -4.34 23.98 -4.62
C ALA A 101 -5.60 23.21 -5.08
N ASP A 102 -5.40 22.09 -5.79
CA ASP A 102 -6.51 21.28 -6.33
C ASP A 102 -6.98 20.20 -5.34
N HIS A 103 -6.09 19.80 -4.42
CA HIS A 103 -6.33 18.62 -3.59
C HIS A 103 -7.55 18.76 -2.69
N ARG A 104 -7.72 19.91 -2.03
CA ARG A 104 -8.82 20.10 -1.07
C ARG A 104 -10.18 19.96 -1.76
N ARG A 105 -10.31 20.56 -2.94
CA ARG A 105 -11.52 20.48 -3.77
C ARG A 105 -11.76 19.04 -4.21
N GLN A 106 -10.79 18.42 -4.85
CA GLN A 106 -10.93 17.04 -5.33
C GLN A 106 -11.24 16.06 -4.18
N ARG A 107 -10.51 16.16 -3.05
CA ARG A 107 -10.76 15.29 -1.90
C ARG A 107 -12.17 15.44 -1.36
N ARG A 108 -12.69 16.66 -1.25
CA ARG A 108 -14.06 16.93 -0.76
C ARG A 108 -15.11 16.25 -1.65
N MET A 109 -14.92 16.30 -2.96
CA MET A 109 -15.85 15.67 -3.92
C MET A 109 -15.80 14.15 -3.91
N LEU A 110 -14.64 13.54 -3.59
CA LEU A 110 -14.47 12.10 -3.56
C LEU A 110 -14.83 11.46 -2.21
N GLN A 111 -14.61 12.18 -1.11
CA GLN A 111 -14.70 11.63 0.24
C GLN A 111 -16.08 11.03 0.60
N PRO A 112 -17.23 11.55 0.12
CA PRO A 112 -18.53 10.95 0.38
C PRO A 112 -18.62 9.47 -0.03
N GLU A 113 -17.96 9.08 -1.12
CA GLU A 113 -17.97 7.69 -1.63
C GLU A 113 -17.14 6.71 -0.80
N PHE A 114 -16.35 7.22 0.15
CA PHE A 114 -15.52 6.40 1.06
C PHE A 114 -16.01 6.47 2.52
N ARG A 115 -17.23 6.95 2.76
CA ARG A 115 -17.84 6.93 4.08
C ARG A 115 -18.18 5.49 4.51
N PRO A 116 -18.31 5.21 5.82
CA PRO A 116 -18.56 3.86 6.33
C PRO A 116 -19.80 3.18 5.72
N ASP A 117 -20.88 3.92 5.50
CA ASP A 117 -22.12 3.43 4.87
C ASP A 117 -21.89 2.95 3.44
N ARG A 118 -21.10 3.71 2.65
CA ARG A 118 -20.72 3.33 1.29
C ARG A 118 -19.78 2.12 1.29
N VAL A 119 -18.79 2.10 2.18
CA VAL A 119 -17.88 0.96 2.32
C VAL A 119 -18.64 -0.31 2.70
N THR A 120 -19.64 -0.20 3.58
CA THR A 120 -20.52 -1.32 3.93
C THR A 120 -21.26 -1.88 2.70
N ALA A 121 -21.79 -1.02 1.85
CA ALA A 121 -22.45 -1.44 0.60
C ALA A 121 -21.46 -2.15 -0.35
N TYR A 122 -20.21 -1.68 -0.44
CA TYR A 122 -19.16 -2.33 -1.25
C TYR A 122 -18.71 -3.67 -0.66
N ALA A 123 -18.87 -3.91 0.63
CA ALA A 123 -18.43 -5.14 1.29
C ALA A 123 -19.14 -6.41 0.77
N GLU A 124 -20.34 -6.30 0.22
CA GLU A 124 -21.00 -7.43 -0.44
C GLU A 124 -20.24 -7.90 -1.69
N VAL A 125 -19.72 -6.95 -2.47
CA VAL A 125 -18.85 -7.27 -3.61
C VAL A 125 -17.56 -7.91 -3.12
N MET A 126 -16.94 -7.36 -2.06
CA MET A 126 -15.71 -7.91 -1.46
C MET A 126 -15.92 -9.35 -1.00
N THR A 127 -17.03 -9.65 -0.31
CA THR A 127 -17.37 -10.99 0.15
C THR A 127 -17.53 -11.98 -1.00
N ARG A 128 -18.22 -11.60 -2.08
CA ARG A 128 -18.41 -12.43 -3.27
C ARG A 128 -17.09 -12.72 -3.97
N GLU A 129 -16.27 -11.70 -4.18
CA GLU A 129 -14.97 -11.87 -4.85
C GLU A 129 -13.98 -12.65 -3.98
N ALA A 130 -14.03 -12.50 -2.64
CA ALA A 130 -13.22 -13.28 -1.71
C ALA A 130 -13.61 -14.77 -1.73
N ALA A 131 -14.91 -15.10 -1.87
CA ALA A 131 -15.35 -16.46 -2.08
C ALA A 131 -14.78 -17.07 -3.36
N LEU A 132 -14.86 -16.33 -4.48
CA LEU A 132 -14.29 -16.75 -5.77
C LEU A 132 -12.76 -16.92 -5.68
N LEU A 133 -12.06 -16.05 -4.96
CA LEU A 133 -10.64 -16.21 -4.69
C LEU A 133 -10.36 -17.51 -3.95
N ALA A 134 -11.08 -17.78 -2.85
CA ALA A 134 -10.90 -19.00 -2.05
C ALA A 134 -11.23 -20.26 -2.85
N ASP A 135 -12.26 -20.23 -3.69
CA ASP A 135 -12.64 -21.36 -4.55
C ASP A 135 -11.60 -21.61 -5.67
N SER A 136 -10.95 -20.55 -6.16
CA SER A 136 -9.87 -20.67 -7.15
C SER A 136 -8.59 -21.30 -6.61
N TRP A 137 -8.41 -21.34 -5.30
CA TRP A 137 -7.25 -21.96 -4.62
C TRP A 137 -7.56 -23.43 -4.31
N ARG A 138 -7.32 -24.30 -5.28
CA ARG A 138 -7.65 -25.73 -5.14
C ARG A 138 -6.64 -26.46 -4.26
N PRO A 139 -7.09 -27.38 -3.38
CA PRO A 139 -6.21 -28.22 -2.59
C PRO A 139 -5.21 -28.98 -3.46
N GLY A 140 -3.96 -29.06 -3.00
CA GLY A 140 -2.86 -29.70 -3.71
C GLY A 140 -2.14 -28.81 -4.72
N GLU A 141 -2.77 -27.76 -5.22
CA GLU A 141 -2.17 -26.84 -6.20
C GLU A 141 -1.14 -25.89 -5.59
N VAL A 142 -0.26 -25.39 -6.45
CA VAL A 142 0.70 -24.34 -6.13
C VAL A 142 0.25 -23.05 -6.78
N VAL A 143 -0.07 -22.06 -5.96
CA VAL A 143 -0.59 -20.75 -6.39
C VAL A 143 0.52 -19.71 -6.35
N ASP A 144 0.64 -18.91 -7.41
CA ASP A 144 1.39 -17.64 -7.38
C ASP A 144 0.51 -16.57 -6.73
N VAL A 145 0.90 -16.15 -5.52
CA VAL A 145 0.03 -15.39 -4.62
C VAL A 145 -0.27 -13.99 -5.14
N PHE A 146 0.76 -13.23 -5.56
CA PHE A 146 0.53 -11.84 -5.96
C PHE A 146 -0.40 -11.70 -7.19
N PRO A 147 -0.21 -12.44 -8.28
CA PRO A 147 -1.16 -12.40 -9.41
C PRO A 147 -2.58 -12.82 -9.03
N SER A 148 -2.73 -13.78 -8.11
CA SER A 148 -4.03 -14.22 -7.63
C SER A 148 -4.74 -13.13 -6.81
N CYS A 149 -4.04 -12.53 -5.84
CA CYS A 149 -4.55 -11.39 -5.07
C CYS A 149 -4.83 -10.16 -5.96
N TYR A 150 -3.97 -9.91 -6.97
CA TYR A 150 -4.17 -8.81 -7.90
C TYR A 150 -5.47 -8.96 -8.71
N ARG A 151 -5.76 -10.17 -9.21
CA ARG A 151 -7.04 -10.42 -9.90
C ARG A 151 -8.23 -10.19 -8.99
N PHE A 152 -8.16 -10.65 -7.74
CA PHE A 152 -9.18 -10.41 -6.72
C PHE A 152 -9.43 -8.92 -6.52
N THR A 153 -8.41 -8.16 -6.16
CA THR A 153 -8.53 -6.72 -5.87
C THR A 153 -8.98 -5.92 -7.09
N LEU A 154 -8.51 -6.29 -8.29
CA LEU A 154 -8.96 -5.63 -9.51
C LEU A 154 -10.46 -5.86 -9.78
N ARG A 155 -10.97 -7.07 -9.55
CA ARG A 155 -12.40 -7.36 -9.66
C ARG A 155 -13.22 -6.58 -8.64
N VAL A 156 -12.76 -6.52 -7.38
CA VAL A 156 -13.41 -5.71 -6.34
C VAL A 156 -13.45 -4.25 -6.77
N VAL A 157 -12.30 -3.66 -7.12
CA VAL A 157 -12.21 -2.24 -7.51
C VAL A 157 -13.07 -1.94 -8.74
N THR A 158 -13.02 -2.77 -9.76
CA THR A 158 -13.80 -2.51 -11.00
C THR A 158 -15.29 -2.63 -10.76
N ARG A 159 -15.74 -3.61 -9.99
CA ARG A 159 -17.16 -3.77 -9.67
C ARG A 159 -17.68 -2.66 -8.74
N THR A 160 -16.90 -2.26 -7.76
CA THR A 160 -17.30 -1.17 -6.84
C THR A 160 -17.20 0.21 -7.50
N LEU A 161 -16.19 0.43 -8.34
CA LEU A 161 -15.98 1.70 -9.04
C LEU A 161 -16.96 1.88 -10.20
N LEU A 162 -17.09 0.86 -11.05
CA LEU A 162 -17.80 0.96 -12.32
C LEU A 162 -19.21 0.33 -12.29
N GLY A 163 -19.54 -0.42 -11.22
CA GLY A 163 -20.79 -1.18 -11.14
C GLY A 163 -20.90 -2.32 -12.18
N THR A 164 -19.77 -2.73 -12.80
CA THR A 164 -19.73 -3.73 -13.87
C THR A 164 -18.53 -4.67 -13.75
N GLU A 165 -18.62 -5.81 -14.43
CA GLU A 165 -17.51 -6.75 -14.52
C GLU A 165 -16.51 -6.34 -15.59
N VAL A 166 -15.22 -6.54 -15.28
CA VAL A 166 -14.15 -6.39 -16.26
C VAL A 166 -13.60 -7.76 -16.61
N PRO A 167 -13.56 -8.13 -17.91
CA PRO A 167 -13.00 -9.40 -18.34
C PRO A 167 -11.56 -9.60 -17.90
N ASP A 168 -11.18 -10.83 -17.52
CA ASP A 168 -9.82 -11.16 -17.06
C ASP A 168 -8.72 -10.77 -18.06
N ALA A 169 -9.03 -10.84 -19.36
CA ALA A 169 -8.12 -10.41 -20.42
C ALA A 169 -7.82 -8.90 -20.35
N LEU A 170 -8.82 -8.08 -20.03
CA LEU A 170 -8.66 -6.63 -19.84
C LEU A 170 -7.89 -6.34 -18.54
N ALA A 171 -8.19 -7.07 -17.48
CA ALA A 171 -7.47 -7.02 -16.21
C ALA A 171 -5.97 -7.26 -16.39
N GLY A 172 -5.60 -8.33 -17.11
CA GLY A 172 -4.21 -8.64 -17.42
C GLY A 172 -3.53 -7.60 -18.32
N ARG A 173 -4.28 -6.98 -19.25
CA ARG A 173 -3.74 -5.86 -20.07
C ARG A 173 -3.44 -4.63 -19.22
N LEU A 174 -4.35 -4.23 -18.33
CA LEU A 174 -4.18 -3.10 -17.42
C LEU A 174 -2.97 -3.31 -16.50
N GLN A 175 -2.84 -4.49 -15.90
CA GLN A 175 -1.68 -4.82 -15.05
C GLN A 175 -0.36 -4.65 -15.79
N ARG A 176 -0.20 -5.27 -16.97
CA ARG A 176 1.03 -5.17 -17.77
C ARG A 176 1.31 -3.74 -18.22
N ALA A 177 0.26 -2.99 -18.55
CA ALA A 177 0.40 -1.59 -18.95
C ALA A 177 0.86 -0.73 -17.77
N PHE A 178 0.30 -0.90 -16.57
CA PHE A 178 0.76 -0.22 -15.36
C PHE A 178 2.23 -0.56 -15.04
N GLU A 179 2.59 -1.84 -14.97
CA GLU A 179 3.97 -2.25 -14.69
C GLU A 179 4.98 -1.64 -15.67
N THR A 180 4.64 -1.63 -16.97
CA THR A 180 5.48 -1.07 -18.03
C THR A 180 5.59 0.45 -17.93
N ALA A 181 4.47 1.13 -17.67
CA ALA A 181 4.43 2.58 -17.53
C ALA A 181 5.27 3.05 -16.32
N PHE A 182 5.12 2.39 -15.17
CA PHE A 182 5.89 2.75 -13.98
C PHE A 182 7.38 2.44 -14.11
N ALA A 183 7.74 1.28 -14.68
CA ALA A 183 9.15 0.99 -14.95
C ALA A 183 9.78 2.06 -15.87
N GLY A 184 9.04 2.52 -16.88
CA GLY A 184 9.47 3.62 -17.75
C GLY A 184 9.58 4.96 -17.02
N ALA A 185 8.63 5.27 -16.13
CA ALA A 185 8.68 6.49 -15.31
C ALA A 185 9.92 6.50 -14.39
N LEU A 186 10.20 5.39 -13.72
CA LEU A 186 11.41 5.26 -12.87
C LEU A 186 12.70 5.47 -13.66
N ARG A 187 12.80 4.91 -14.88
CA ARG A 187 13.95 5.18 -15.77
C ARG A 187 14.10 6.68 -16.05
N ARG A 188 12.99 7.38 -16.30
CA ARG A 188 13.00 8.84 -16.57
C ARG A 188 13.36 9.67 -15.33
N VAL A 189 13.06 9.19 -14.11
CA VAL A 189 13.53 9.83 -12.88
C VAL A 189 15.05 9.91 -12.83
N VAL A 190 15.74 8.86 -13.29
CA VAL A 190 17.22 8.83 -13.41
C VAL A 190 17.72 9.29 -14.79
N ARG A 191 16.90 10.03 -15.53
CA ARG A 191 17.19 10.61 -16.87
C ARG A 191 17.50 9.60 -17.97
N LEU A 192 17.10 8.34 -17.81
CA LEU A 192 17.18 7.33 -18.86
C LEU A 192 15.93 7.38 -19.77
N PRO A 193 16.02 7.11 -21.06
CA PRO A 193 14.88 7.09 -21.96
C PRO A 193 13.91 5.96 -21.61
N ALA A 194 12.60 6.25 -21.64
CA ALA A 194 11.56 5.28 -21.35
C ALA A 194 11.21 4.37 -22.54
N GLY A 195 11.50 4.82 -23.75
CA GLY A 195 11.29 4.06 -24.98
C GLY A 195 9.82 3.98 -25.48
N PRO A 196 9.58 3.32 -26.63
CA PRO A 196 8.26 3.26 -27.24
C PRO A 196 7.27 2.42 -26.45
N ARG A 197 7.71 1.38 -25.74
CA ARG A 197 6.86 0.53 -24.89
C ARG A 197 6.17 1.33 -23.76
N TYR A 198 6.87 2.29 -23.16
CA TYR A 198 6.31 3.21 -22.18
C TYR A 198 5.14 4.01 -22.75
N ARG A 199 5.37 4.65 -23.92
CA ARG A 199 4.31 5.45 -24.58
C ARG A 199 3.10 4.61 -24.96
N ALA A 200 3.33 3.39 -25.43
CA ALA A 200 2.24 2.45 -25.74
C ALA A 200 1.48 2.06 -24.48
N ALA A 201 2.17 1.76 -23.38
CA ALA A 201 1.55 1.41 -22.11
C ALA A 201 0.68 2.54 -21.54
N VAL A 202 1.20 3.79 -21.53
CA VAL A 202 0.43 4.97 -21.10
C VAL A 202 -0.81 5.19 -21.96
N ARG A 203 -0.69 5.04 -23.29
CA ARG A 203 -1.86 5.13 -24.19
C ARG A 203 -2.90 4.06 -23.88
N THR A 204 -2.47 2.80 -23.71
CA THR A 204 -3.37 1.68 -23.38
C THR A 204 -4.13 1.96 -22.08
N LEU A 205 -3.46 2.44 -21.03
CA LEU A 205 -4.11 2.78 -19.77
C LEU A 205 -5.18 3.86 -19.98
N ARG A 206 -4.80 4.96 -20.61
CA ARG A 206 -5.70 6.10 -20.80
C ARG A 206 -6.88 5.78 -21.72
N SER A 207 -6.65 5.08 -22.83
CA SER A 207 -7.76 4.70 -23.75
C SER A 207 -8.72 3.72 -23.09
N THR A 208 -8.19 2.72 -22.36
CA THR A 208 -9.05 1.75 -21.67
C THR A 208 -9.94 2.43 -20.61
N VAL A 209 -9.37 3.34 -19.81
CA VAL A 209 -10.17 4.08 -18.81
C VAL A 209 -11.17 5.00 -19.49
N ALA A 210 -10.80 5.68 -20.58
CA ALA A 210 -11.73 6.52 -21.34
C ALA A 210 -12.91 5.71 -21.90
N GLU A 211 -12.65 4.49 -22.37
CA GLU A 211 -13.70 3.56 -22.82
C GLU A 211 -14.64 3.17 -21.67
N LEU A 212 -14.09 2.82 -20.50
CA LEU A 212 -14.87 2.46 -19.32
C LEU A 212 -15.74 3.61 -18.80
N VAL A 213 -15.20 4.84 -18.77
CA VAL A 213 -15.95 6.04 -18.36
C VAL A 213 -17.07 6.36 -19.35
N ARG A 214 -16.79 6.25 -20.65
CA ARG A 214 -17.78 6.47 -21.71
C ARG A 214 -18.91 5.44 -21.63
N ASP A 215 -18.59 4.14 -21.53
CA ASP A 215 -19.59 3.08 -21.37
C ASP A 215 -20.47 3.29 -20.14
N HIS A 216 -19.87 3.74 -19.02
CA HIS A 216 -20.65 4.07 -17.84
C HIS A 216 -21.61 5.26 -18.07
N ARG A 217 -21.22 6.27 -18.85
CA ARG A 217 -22.10 7.39 -19.18
C ARG A 217 -23.23 7.04 -20.14
N GLU A 218 -22.94 6.20 -21.12
CA GLU A 218 -23.91 5.81 -22.14
C GLU A 218 -24.92 4.76 -21.61
N HIS A 219 -24.48 3.85 -20.74
CA HIS A 219 -25.29 2.70 -20.29
C HIS A 219 -25.41 2.60 -18.78
N GLY A 220 -24.96 3.60 -18.03
CA GLY A 220 -24.80 3.52 -16.57
C GLY A 220 -25.90 4.21 -15.76
N ALA A 221 -27.01 4.65 -16.38
CA ALA A 221 -28.07 5.38 -15.66
C ALA A 221 -28.62 4.60 -14.44
N ASP A 222 -28.66 3.27 -14.53
CA ASP A 222 -29.12 2.38 -13.46
C ASP A 222 -27.95 1.73 -12.67
N ARG A 223 -26.68 2.07 -13.01
CA ARG A 223 -25.53 1.49 -12.33
C ARG A 223 -25.27 2.20 -11.01
N THR A 224 -25.21 1.43 -9.94
CA THR A 224 -24.75 1.89 -8.63
C THR A 224 -23.24 1.68 -8.55
N GLY A 225 -22.51 2.63 -7.96
CA GLY A 225 -21.07 2.51 -7.79
C GLY A 225 -20.43 3.85 -7.52
N LEU A 226 -19.14 3.82 -7.21
CA LEU A 226 -18.36 5.01 -6.88
C LEU A 226 -18.31 6.01 -8.06
N LEU A 227 -18.23 5.53 -9.31
CA LEU A 227 -18.21 6.40 -10.48
C LEU A 227 -19.52 7.19 -10.66
N ALA A 228 -20.67 6.57 -10.38
CA ALA A 228 -21.96 7.26 -10.41
C ALA A 228 -21.99 8.41 -9.39
N GLY A 229 -21.48 8.17 -8.18
CA GLY A 229 -21.32 9.21 -7.16
C GLY A 229 -20.39 10.35 -7.61
N LEU A 230 -19.28 10.03 -8.28
CA LEU A 230 -18.35 11.05 -8.79
C LEU A 230 -18.96 11.89 -9.93
N VAL A 231 -19.74 11.29 -10.81
CA VAL A 231 -20.46 12.01 -11.87
C VAL A 231 -21.52 12.95 -11.29
N ALA A 232 -22.18 12.52 -10.21
CA ALA A 232 -23.17 13.32 -9.50
C ALA A 232 -22.55 14.38 -8.55
N ALA A 233 -21.29 14.23 -8.15
CA ALA A 233 -20.65 15.11 -7.19
C ALA A 233 -20.62 16.56 -7.66
N ARG A 234 -20.90 17.48 -6.73
CA ARG A 234 -20.82 18.93 -6.95
C ARG A 234 -19.99 19.56 -5.85
N ASP A 235 -19.20 20.55 -6.22
CA ASP A 235 -18.44 21.37 -5.26
C ASP A 235 -19.32 22.46 -4.63
N GLU A 236 -18.77 23.22 -3.71
CA GLU A 236 -19.46 24.31 -3.00
C GLU A 236 -20.03 25.39 -3.94
N ASP A 237 -19.39 25.60 -5.09
CA ASP A 237 -19.83 26.52 -6.15
C ASP A 237 -20.79 25.87 -7.17
N GLY A 238 -21.21 24.61 -6.96
CA GLY A 238 -22.05 23.84 -7.86
C GLY A 238 -21.31 23.19 -9.03
N SER A 239 -20.00 23.38 -9.17
CA SER A 239 -19.20 22.80 -10.26
C SER A 239 -19.06 21.29 -10.12
N ALA A 240 -19.11 20.58 -11.26
CA ALA A 240 -18.83 19.16 -11.34
C ALA A 240 -17.33 18.88 -11.59
N LEU A 241 -16.92 17.62 -11.50
CA LEU A 241 -15.66 17.17 -12.05
C LEU A 241 -15.72 17.23 -13.59
N SER A 242 -14.73 17.86 -14.22
CA SER A 242 -14.56 17.81 -15.67
C SER A 242 -14.28 16.37 -16.15
N ASP A 243 -14.45 16.12 -17.44
CA ASP A 243 -14.17 14.80 -18.04
C ASP A 243 -12.73 14.35 -17.82
N THR A 244 -11.79 15.29 -17.88
CA THR A 244 -10.38 15.02 -17.63
C THR A 244 -10.14 14.70 -16.14
N GLU A 245 -10.72 15.45 -15.22
CA GLU A 245 -10.61 15.16 -13.78
C GLU A 245 -11.23 13.80 -13.46
N LEU A 246 -12.45 13.53 -13.96
CA LEU A 246 -13.11 12.24 -13.74
C LEU A 246 -12.27 11.06 -14.24
N HIS A 247 -11.73 11.17 -15.47
CA HIS A 247 -10.83 10.18 -16.05
C HIS A 247 -9.58 9.97 -15.14
N ASP A 248 -8.94 11.05 -14.70
CA ASP A 248 -7.74 11.00 -13.88
C ASP A 248 -8.02 10.39 -12.49
N GLN A 249 -9.21 10.64 -11.90
CA GLN A 249 -9.63 9.97 -10.66
C GLN A 249 -9.78 8.46 -10.87
N VAL A 250 -10.43 8.03 -11.96
CA VAL A 250 -10.64 6.60 -12.27
C VAL A 250 -9.31 5.88 -12.46
N VAL A 251 -8.36 6.46 -13.23
CA VAL A 251 -7.00 5.89 -13.40
C VAL A 251 -6.31 5.74 -12.04
N ALA A 252 -6.36 6.79 -11.22
CA ALA A 252 -5.72 6.79 -9.91
C ALA A 252 -6.32 5.73 -8.96
N MET A 253 -7.65 5.58 -8.96
CA MET A 253 -8.36 4.61 -8.11
C MET A 253 -8.12 3.17 -8.53
N LEU A 254 -8.15 2.88 -9.84
CA LEU A 254 -7.85 1.55 -10.36
C LEU A 254 -6.46 1.08 -9.94
N LEU A 255 -5.46 1.96 -10.03
CA LEU A 255 -4.11 1.61 -9.58
C LEU A 255 -4.02 1.49 -8.06
N ALA A 256 -4.48 2.53 -7.35
CA ALA A 256 -4.31 2.61 -5.90
C ALA A 256 -5.04 1.47 -5.16
N GLY A 257 -6.24 1.11 -5.60
CA GLY A 257 -7.04 0.06 -4.97
C GLY A 257 -6.56 -1.36 -5.31
N THR A 258 -5.88 -1.54 -6.45
CA THR A 258 -5.53 -2.89 -6.91
C THR A 258 -4.19 -3.37 -6.36
N GLU A 259 -3.09 -2.68 -6.68
CA GLU A 259 -1.74 -3.17 -6.36
C GLU A 259 -1.44 -3.15 -4.86
N THR A 260 -1.99 -2.18 -4.13
CA THR A 260 -1.67 -1.99 -2.71
C THR A 260 -2.25 -3.09 -1.84
N THR A 261 -3.54 -3.39 -1.96
CA THR A 261 -4.18 -4.47 -1.20
C THR A 261 -3.67 -5.86 -1.64
N ALA A 262 -3.41 -6.06 -2.93
CA ALA A 262 -2.79 -7.30 -3.41
C ALA A 262 -1.40 -7.53 -2.80
N SER A 263 -0.61 -6.47 -2.67
CA SER A 263 0.69 -6.52 -2.02
C SER A 263 0.56 -6.81 -0.52
N GLN A 264 -0.35 -6.13 0.18
CA GLN A 264 -0.61 -6.36 1.60
C GLN A 264 -1.01 -7.80 1.88
N LEU A 265 -1.97 -8.35 1.14
CA LEU A 265 -2.40 -9.75 1.26
C LEU A 265 -1.25 -10.72 1.00
N SER A 266 -0.42 -10.44 -0.01
CA SER A 266 0.72 -11.29 -0.34
C SER A 266 1.77 -11.31 0.77
N TRP A 267 2.09 -10.17 1.36
CA TRP A 267 2.99 -10.10 2.51
C TRP A 267 2.41 -10.75 3.75
N THR A 268 1.12 -10.55 4.02
CA THR A 268 0.43 -11.19 5.14
C THR A 268 0.51 -12.71 5.03
N LEU A 269 0.21 -13.28 3.87
CA LEU A 269 0.29 -14.72 3.64
C LEU A 269 1.73 -15.25 3.74
N ARG A 270 2.73 -14.49 3.26
CA ARG A 270 4.15 -14.85 3.45
C ARG A 270 4.51 -14.88 4.94
N LEU A 271 4.12 -13.86 5.69
CA LEU A 271 4.40 -13.78 7.14
C LEU A 271 3.71 -14.91 7.90
N LEU A 272 2.44 -15.18 7.63
CA LEU A 272 1.69 -16.24 8.28
C LEU A 272 2.31 -17.61 8.02
N THR A 273 2.79 -17.88 6.80
CA THR A 273 3.46 -19.17 6.50
C THR A 273 4.84 -19.31 7.15
N ALA A 274 5.44 -18.21 7.60
CA ALA A 274 6.71 -18.19 8.32
C ALA A 274 6.54 -18.19 9.87
N HIS A 275 5.33 -17.90 10.37
CA HIS A 275 5.00 -17.79 11.81
C HIS A 275 3.79 -18.67 12.12
N PRO A 276 3.99 -19.99 12.33
CA PRO A 276 2.89 -20.94 12.57
C PRO A 276 2.06 -20.62 13.82
N ASP A 277 2.69 -20.10 14.86
CA ASP A 277 2.05 -19.67 16.11
C ASP A 277 1.00 -18.57 15.88
N VAL A 278 1.35 -17.58 15.06
CA VAL A 278 0.43 -16.49 14.66
C VAL A 278 -0.70 -17.04 13.78
N LEU A 279 -0.36 -17.95 12.84
CA LEU A 279 -1.37 -18.58 11.98
C LEU A 279 -2.36 -19.42 12.78
N ASP A 280 -1.89 -20.19 13.77
CA ASP A 280 -2.74 -21.02 14.63
C ASP A 280 -3.64 -20.15 15.53
N ALA A 281 -3.14 -19.01 16.03
CA ALA A 281 -3.97 -18.04 16.75
C ALA A 281 -5.07 -17.43 15.85
N LEU A 282 -4.71 -17.10 14.61
CA LEU A 282 -5.66 -16.59 13.63
C LEU A 282 -6.72 -17.65 13.29
N TYR A 283 -6.34 -18.91 13.16
CA TYR A 283 -7.29 -19.99 12.91
C TYR A 283 -8.30 -20.14 14.06
N ARG A 284 -7.88 -20.00 15.32
CA ARG A 284 -8.81 -20.04 16.48
C ARG A 284 -9.86 -18.94 16.40
N GLU A 285 -9.44 -17.70 16.11
CA GLU A 285 -10.39 -16.60 15.90
C GLU A 285 -11.40 -16.91 14.78
N LEU A 286 -10.91 -17.44 13.65
CA LEU A 286 -11.77 -17.76 12.51
C LEU A 286 -12.74 -18.90 12.80
N ASP A 287 -12.34 -19.91 13.59
CA ASP A 287 -13.25 -21.00 14.00
C ASP A 287 -14.37 -20.51 14.90
N GLU A 288 -14.07 -19.57 15.80
CA GLU A 288 -15.07 -18.96 16.67
C GLU A 288 -15.99 -18.00 15.90
N ALA A 289 -15.44 -17.21 14.99
CA ALA A 289 -16.19 -16.20 14.27
C ALA A 289 -17.01 -16.77 13.10
N LEU A 290 -16.48 -17.80 12.40
CA LEU A 290 -17.04 -18.38 11.17
C LEU A 290 -17.08 -19.91 11.26
N PRO A 291 -17.79 -20.51 12.24
CA PRO A 291 -17.74 -21.96 12.50
C PRO A 291 -18.30 -22.80 11.35
N ASP A 292 -19.16 -22.23 10.50
CA ASP A 292 -19.76 -22.85 9.32
C ASP A 292 -18.85 -22.80 8.06
N GLY A 293 -17.69 -22.15 8.14
CA GLY A 293 -16.73 -22.04 7.03
C GLY A 293 -17.23 -21.17 5.87
N ARG A 294 -18.29 -20.36 6.09
CA ARG A 294 -18.79 -19.42 5.07
C ARG A 294 -17.84 -18.26 4.83
N PRO A 295 -17.97 -17.55 3.71
CA PRO A 295 -17.24 -16.30 3.48
C PRO A 295 -17.53 -15.25 4.56
N ALA A 296 -16.49 -14.52 4.96
CA ALA A 296 -16.62 -13.41 5.89
C ALA A 296 -17.42 -12.26 5.27
N ARG A 297 -18.21 -11.58 6.10
CA ARG A 297 -19.04 -10.42 5.74
C ARG A 297 -18.62 -9.21 6.55
N TRP A 298 -19.09 -8.03 6.18
CA TRP A 298 -18.91 -6.80 6.96
C TRP A 298 -19.29 -6.96 8.43
N SER A 299 -20.42 -7.60 8.69
CA SER A 299 -20.94 -7.83 10.05
C SER A 299 -20.06 -8.72 10.92
N ASP A 300 -19.13 -9.47 10.34
CA ASP A 300 -18.23 -10.34 11.07
C ASP A 300 -16.96 -9.60 11.54
N LEU A 301 -16.60 -8.48 10.90
CA LEU A 301 -15.34 -7.75 11.16
C LEU A 301 -15.13 -7.36 12.63
N PRO A 302 -16.15 -6.93 13.39
CA PRO A 302 -16.00 -6.66 14.83
C PRO A 302 -15.60 -7.90 15.65
N ARG A 303 -15.81 -9.11 15.13
CA ARG A 303 -15.44 -10.38 15.74
C ARG A 303 -14.07 -10.92 15.26
N LEU A 304 -13.35 -10.14 14.45
CA LEU A 304 -12.06 -10.50 13.86
C LEU A 304 -10.92 -9.52 14.28
N PRO A 305 -10.79 -9.19 15.59
CA PRO A 305 -9.80 -8.23 16.06
C PRO A 305 -8.35 -8.72 15.87
N TYR A 306 -8.09 -10.03 15.94
CA TYR A 306 -6.76 -10.58 15.69
C TYR A 306 -6.41 -10.53 14.21
N THR A 307 -7.36 -10.79 13.33
CA THR A 307 -7.20 -10.60 11.88
C THR A 307 -6.79 -9.17 11.54
N ASP A 308 -7.42 -8.15 12.15
CA ASP A 308 -7.05 -6.74 11.95
C ASP A 308 -5.63 -6.45 12.45
N ARG A 309 -5.25 -6.98 13.63
CA ARG A 309 -3.89 -6.84 14.16
C ARG A 309 -2.84 -7.48 13.26
N VAL A 310 -3.12 -8.68 12.73
CA VAL A 310 -2.25 -9.38 11.77
C VAL A 310 -2.04 -8.56 10.49
N LEU A 311 -3.12 -8.02 9.92
CA LEU A 311 -3.07 -7.17 8.72
C LEU A 311 -2.32 -5.86 8.99
N THR A 312 -2.56 -5.25 10.15
CA THR A 312 -1.90 -4.00 10.55
C THR A 312 -0.39 -4.19 10.74
N GLU A 313 0.03 -5.30 11.37
CA GLU A 313 1.44 -5.61 11.56
C GLU A 313 2.13 -5.96 10.24
N ALA A 314 1.47 -6.69 9.35
CA ALA A 314 1.98 -6.95 8.01
C ALA A 314 2.15 -5.64 7.22
N LEU A 315 1.20 -4.70 7.34
CA LEU A 315 1.26 -3.39 6.72
C LEU A 315 2.36 -2.51 7.32
N ARG A 316 2.66 -2.65 8.61
CA ARG A 316 3.80 -1.99 9.25
C ARG A 316 5.12 -2.50 8.67
N LEU A 317 5.32 -3.82 8.64
CA LEU A 317 6.56 -4.42 8.17
C LEU A 317 6.80 -4.19 6.68
N TYR A 318 5.75 -4.28 5.87
CA TYR A 318 5.85 -4.20 4.42
C TYR A 318 4.77 -3.27 3.84
N PRO A 319 4.87 -1.95 4.10
CA PRO A 319 3.89 -0.99 3.57
C PRO A 319 3.98 -0.94 2.04
N PRO A 320 2.88 -1.20 1.30
CA PRO A 320 2.87 -1.09 -0.15
C PRO A 320 3.35 0.27 -0.65
N GLY A 321 2.86 1.35 -0.03
CA GLY A 321 3.31 2.72 -0.26
C GLY A 321 4.60 3.05 0.49
N TRP A 322 5.68 2.37 0.16
CA TRP A 322 6.97 2.44 0.86
C TRP A 322 7.71 3.77 0.72
N VAL A 323 7.38 4.56 -0.28
CA VAL A 323 7.95 5.89 -0.57
C VAL A 323 6.86 6.84 -1.03
N LEU A 324 6.79 7.99 -0.37
CA LEU A 324 5.95 9.12 -0.73
C LEU A 324 6.85 10.34 -0.92
N LEU A 325 6.75 10.99 -2.06
CA LEU A 325 7.56 12.15 -2.38
C LEU A 325 6.86 13.46 -2.03
N ARG A 326 7.65 14.46 -1.68
CA ARG A 326 7.24 15.85 -1.54
C ARG A 326 8.29 16.76 -2.16
N THR A 327 7.88 17.95 -2.53
CA THR A 327 8.76 19.01 -3.04
C THR A 327 8.50 20.28 -2.23
N CYS A 328 9.55 20.92 -1.75
CA CYS A 328 9.44 22.22 -1.11
C CYS A 328 8.94 23.26 -2.12
N THR A 329 7.79 23.87 -1.85
CA THR A 329 7.21 24.92 -2.71
C THR A 329 7.84 26.29 -2.48
N ARG A 330 8.52 26.45 -1.35
CA ARG A 330 9.29 27.61 -0.88
C ARG A 330 10.47 27.11 -0.05
N ASP A 331 11.35 28.01 0.36
CA ASP A 331 12.35 27.69 1.37
C ASP A 331 11.66 27.28 2.67
N ALA A 332 12.14 26.23 3.31
CA ALA A 332 11.53 25.64 4.49
C ALA A 332 12.59 25.17 5.48
N GLU A 333 12.27 25.26 6.75
CA GLU A 333 13.10 24.70 7.82
C GLU A 333 12.57 23.32 8.21
N LEU A 334 13.49 22.34 8.31
CA LEU A 334 13.17 21.00 8.77
C LEU A 334 14.31 20.47 9.66
N GLY A 335 14.07 20.31 10.96
CA GLY A 335 15.07 19.83 11.90
C GLY A 335 16.32 20.73 12.00
N GLY A 336 16.18 22.03 11.84
CA GLY A 336 17.30 22.99 11.85
C GLY A 336 18.06 23.08 10.51
N LEU A 337 17.61 22.34 9.49
CA LEU A 337 18.18 22.41 8.14
C LEU A 337 17.30 23.27 7.24
N THR A 338 17.86 24.29 6.61
CA THR A 338 17.18 25.06 5.56
C THR A 338 17.13 24.23 4.27
N LEU A 339 15.92 23.95 3.81
CA LEU A 339 15.62 23.27 2.55
C LEU A 339 15.19 24.28 1.51
N PRO A 340 16.02 24.60 0.50
CA PRO A 340 15.62 25.53 -0.56
C PRO A 340 14.39 25.04 -1.32
N ARG A 341 13.65 25.98 -1.91
CA ARG A 341 12.57 25.69 -2.86
C ARG A 341 13.03 24.68 -3.90
N GLY A 342 12.19 23.69 -4.17
CA GLY A 342 12.49 22.61 -5.13
C GLY A 342 13.17 21.39 -4.51
N THR A 343 13.62 21.46 -3.24
CA THR A 343 14.17 20.30 -2.54
C THR A 343 13.15 19.16 -2.52
N GLN A 344 13.60 17.96 -2.88
CA GLN A 344 12.79 16.75 -2.83
C GLN A 344 12.92 16.09 -1.45
N VAL A 345 11.80 15.91 -0.77
CA VAL A 345 11.72 15.22 0.53
C VAL A 345 11.04 13.87 0.34
N VAL A 346 11.63 12.83 0.88
CA VAL A 346 11.13 11.45 0.81
C VAL A 346 10.53 11.06 2.15
N LEU A 347 9.23 10.88 2.20
CA LEU A 347 8.56 10.25 3.33
C LEU A 347 8.53 8.74 3.08
N SER A 348 9.13 7.96 3.96
CA SER A 348 9.12 6.51 3.84
C SER A 348 8.45 5.86 5.06
N PRO A 349 7.21 5.35 4.91
CA PRO A 349 6.60 4.51 5.94
C PRO A 349 7.51 3.33 6.33
N TYR A 350 8.22 2.75 5.36
CA TYR A 350 9.14 1.65 5.64
C TYR A 350 10.26 2.06 6.61
N VAL A 351 10.89 3.23 6.40
CA VAL A 351 11.93 3.76 7.30
C VAL A 351 11.37 4.01 8.70
N ALA A 352 10.22 4.69 8.79
CA ALA A 352 9.56 4.99 10.05
C ALA A 352 9.19 3.72 10.84
N HIS A 353 8.62 2.74 10.15
CA HIS A 353 8.14 1.51 10.76
C HIS A 353 9.27 0.56 11.21
N HIS A 354 10.48 0.74 10.67
CA HIS A 354 11.67 -0.04 11.08
C HIS A 354 12.62 0.75 11.99
N HIS A 355 12.19 1.92 12.48
CA HIS A 355 12.98 2.72 13.40
C HIS A 355 12.87 2.14 14.82
N PRO A 356 14.00 1.73 15.47
CA PRO A 356 13.97 1.07 16.78
C PRO A 356 13.52 2.00 17.92
N GLY A 357 13.70 3.31 17.77
CA GLY A 357 13.18 4.31 18.72
C GLY A 357 11.68 4.54 18.66
N ILE A 358 10.99 3.97 17.64
CA ILE A 358 9.52 4.03 17.52
C ILE A 358 8.92 2.66 17.86
N PHE A 359 9.45 1.60 17.25
CA PHE A 359 8.96 0.24 17.40
C PHE A 359 10.05 -0.64 18.02
N ALA A 360 9.82 -1.14 19.22
CA ALA A 360 10.72 -2.14 19.83
C ALA A 360 10.74 -3.39 18.92
N ASP A 361 11.92 -3.97 18.72
CA ASP A 361 12.12 -5.12 17.83
C ASP A 361 11.43 -4.92 16.46
N PRO A 362 11.81 -3.88 15.68
CA PRO A 362 11.04 -3.44 14.54
C PRO A 362 10.97 -4.47 13.41
N ALA A 363 11.87 -5.45 13.37
CA ALA A 363 11.86 -6.53 12.38
C ALA A 363 10.96 -7.72 12.77
N ARG A 364 10.53 -7.82 14.04
CA ARG A 364 9.68 -8.89 14.53
C ARG A 364 8.24 -8.73 14.04
N PHE A 365 7.65 -9.82 13.54
CA PHE A 365 6.22 -9.88 13.26
C PHE A 365 5.46 -10.20 14.54
N ASP A 366 4.87 -9.19 15.15
CA ASP A 366 4.17 -9.25 16.44
C ASP A 366 2.81 -8.55 16.35
N PRO A 367 1.72 -9.29 15.98
CA PRO A 367 0.37 -8.73 15.92
C PRO A 367 -0.12 -8.13 17.23
N ASP A 368 0.36 -8.62 18.37
CA ASP A 368 -0.02 -8.11 19.69
C ASP A 368 0.58 -6.73 20.00
N ARG A 369 1.47 -6.22 19.16
CA ARG A 369 1.87 -4.81 19.15
C ARG A 369 0.67 -3.87 19.04
N TRP A 370 -0.41 -4.31 18.42
CA TRP A 370 -1.63 -3.56 18.14
C TRP A 370 -2.75 -3.80 19.16
N LEU A 371 -2.45 -4.44 20.29
CA LEU A 371 -3.34 -4.41 21.44
C LEU A 371 -3.57 -2.97 21.88
N PRO A 372 -4.79 -2.58 22.29
CA PRO A 372 -5.15 -1.18 22.58
C PRO A 372 -4.15 -0.46 23.49
N GLU A 373 -3.72 -1.10 24.57
CA GLU A 373 -2.78 -0.55 25.54
C GLU A 373 -1.38 -0.34 24.97
N ARG A 374 -0.91 -1.24 24.10
CA ARG A 374 0.41 -1.12 23.44
C ARG A 374 0.38 -0.11 22.29
N ALA A 375 -0.70 -0.11 21.53
CA ALA A 375 -0.90 0.84 20.42
C ALA A 375 -1.02 2.28 20.93
N ALA A 376 -1.70 2.50 22.08
CA ALA A 376 -1.84 3.82 22.69
C ALA A 376 -0.51 4.42 23.18
N ALA A 377 0.49 3.59 23.45
CA ALA A 377 1.84 4.02 23.83
C ALA A 377 2.69 4.50 22.64
N LEU A 378 2.28 4.21 21.41
CA LEU A 378 3.00 4.65 20.21
C LEU A 378 2.78 6.15 19.94
N PRO A 379 3.79 6.88 19.45
CA PRO A 379 3.61 8.24 18.98
C PRO A 379 2.48 8.33 17.94
N ARG A 380 1.67 9.38 18.00
CA ARG A 380 0.48 9.55 17.15
C ARG A 380 0.72 9.36 15.64
N TRP A 381 1.94 9.66 15.17
CA TRP A 381 2.32 9.59 13.76
C TRP A 381 3.24 8.41 13.44
N ALA A 382 3.42 7.51 14.40
CA ALA A 382 4.32 6.37 14.25
C ALA A 382 3.88 5.44 13.11
N PHE A 383 2.58 5.11 13.05
CA PHE A 383 2.05 4.27 11.99
C PHE A 383 1.59 5.12 10.81
N ALA A 384 2.22 4.89 9.66
CA ALA A 384 1.95 5.59 8.41
C ALA A 384 1.60 4.64 7.26
N GLY A 385 0.99 3.48 7.57
CA GLY A 385 0.61 2.47 6.57
C GLY A 385 -0.36 3.00 5.50
N PHE A 386 -1.17 3.99 5.87
CA PHE A 386 -2.08 4.72 4.98
C PHE A 386 -1.67 6.19 4.80
N ALA A 387 -0.40 6.52 4.99
CA ALA A 387 0.12 7.88 5.15
C ALA A 387 -0.56 8.63 6.31
N ASN A 388 -0.23 9.92 6.49
CA ASN A 388 -0.78 10.76 7.56
C ASN A 388 -1.10 12.17 7.04
N GLY A 389 -1.80 12.97 7.85
CA GLY A 389 -2.13 14.36 7.57
C GLY A 389 -3.18 14.56 6.48
N PRO A 390 -3.24 15.76 5.87
CA PRO A 390 -4.25 16.11 4.87
C PRO A 390 -4.26 15.17 3.65
N ARG A 391 -3.13 14.52 3.37
CA ARG A 391 -2.91 13.60 2.24
C ARG A 391 -3.03 12.11 2.62
N GLN A 392 -3.61 11.81 3.80
CA GLN A 392 -3.89 10.45 4.21
C GLN A 392 -4.75 9.72 3.18
N CYS A 393 -4.54 8.41 3.04
CA CYS A 393 -5.26 7.57 2.09
C CYS A 393 -6.78 7.72 2.25
N LEU A 394 -7.45 8.02 1.13
CA LEU A 394 -8.89 8.19 1.09
C LEU A 394 -9.62 6.85 1.26
N GLY A 395 -9.05 5.79 0.68
CA GLY A 395 -9.61 4.43 0.71
C GLY A 395 -9.10 3.56 1.85
N ALA A 396 -8.65 4.13 3.00
CA ALA A 396 -8.08 3.35 4.10
C ALA A 396 -9.07 2.31 4.64
N ASP A 397 -10.31 2.71 4.92
CA ASP A 397 -11.35 1.81 5.45
C ASP A 397 -11.81 0.79 4.41
N PHE A 398 -11.89 1.19 3.13
CA PHE A 398 -12.15 0.28 2.02
C PHE A 398 -11.07 -0.82 1.95
N ALA A 399 -9.80 -0.46 1.97
CA ALA A 399 -8.69 -1.40 1.87
C ALA A 399 -8.58 -2.33 3.09
N ARG A 400 -8.83 -1.81 4.30
CA ARG A 400 -8.89 -2.63 5.53
C ARG A 400 -10.01 -3.66 5.47
N THR A 401 -11.20 -3.23 5.07
CA THR A 401 -12.37 -4.09 4.91
C THR A 401 -12.12 -5.18 3.88
N GLU A 402 -11.62 -4.79 2.70
CA GLU A 402 -11.29 -5.70 1.61
C GLU A 402 -10.27 -6.77 2.04
N ALA A 403 -9.18 -6.33 2.67
CA ALA A 403 -8.11 -7.23 3.13
C ALA A 403 -8.60 -8.18 4.23
N ALA A 404 -9.41 -7.70 5.18
CA ALA A 404 -9.92 -8.52 6.28
C ALA A 404 -10.91 -9.58 5.77
N ILE A 405 -11.87 -9.20 4.93
CA ILE A 405 -12.81 -10.14 4.30
C ILE A 405 -12.08 -11.18 3.46
N ALA A 406 -11.11 -10.75 2.64
CA ALA A 406 -10.35 -11.65 1.78
C ALA A 406 -9.50 -12.65 2.58
N LEU A 407 -8.75 -12.17 3.58
CA LEU A 407 -7.90 -13.01 4.42
C LEU A 407 -8.73 -14.02 5.21
N ALA A 408 -9.79 -13.56 5.89
CA ALA A 408 -10.66 -14.43 6.68
C ALA A 408 -11.35 -15.49 5.80
N THR A 409 -11.92 -15.10 4.65
CA THR A 409 -12.59 -16.02 3.73
C THR A 409 -11.63 -17.06 3.14
N LEU A 410 -10.43 -16.63 2.80
CA LEU A 410 -9.41 -17.55 2.27
C LEU A 410 -8.99 -18.57 3.34
N LEU A 411 -8.66 -18.09 4.56
CA LEU A 411 -8.08 -18.91 5.60
C LEU A 411 -9.11 -19.79 6.33
N VAL A 412 -10.39 -19.43 6.38
CA VAL A 412 -11.40 -20.32 6.92
C VAL A 412 -11.58 -21.58 6.07
N ARG A 413 -11.24 -21.53 4.78
CA ARG A 413 -11.39 -22.63 3.82
C ARG A 413 -10.07 -23.32 3.44
N ARG A 414 -8.96 -22.60 3.44
CA ARG A 414 -7.68 -23.03 2.88
C ARG A 414 -6.54 -22.83 3.86
N ARG A 415 -5.59 -23.77 3.80
CA ARG A 415 -4.32 -23.69 4.53
C ARG A 415 -3.17 -23.51 3.54
N PRO A 416 -2.68 -22.29 3.36
CA PRO A 416 -1.49 -22.05 2.54
C PRO A 416 -0.24 -22.49 3.30
N VAL A 417 0.67 -23.20 2.62
CA VAL A 417 1.95 -23.65 3.17
C VAL A 417 3.09 -23.24 2.24
N ALA A 418 4.22 -22.86 2.82
CA ALA A 418 5.41 -22.55 2.05
C ALA A 418 5.88 -23.81 1.29
N LEU A 419 6.35 -23.62 0.04
CA LEU A 419 7.00 -24.68 -0.68
C LEU A 419 8.32 -25.02 0.02
N SER A 420 8.55 -26.29 0.31
CA SER A 420 9.83 -26.78 0.80
C SER A 420 10.87 -26.50 -0.29
N GLY A 421 11.65 -25.43 -0.16
CA GLY A 421 12.76 -25.15 -1.04
C GLY A 421 13.82 -26.22 -0.88
N GLY A 422 14.23 -26.88 -1.96
CA GLY A 422 15.34 -27.77 -1.95
C GLY A 422 16.56 -27.10 -1.31
N ARG A 423 17.08 -27.68 -0.24
CA ARG A 423 18.35 -27.28 0.36
C ARG A 423 19.44 -27.48 -0.69
N ARG A 424 19.94 -26.45 -1.28
CA ARG A 424 21.27 -26.46 -1.86
C ARG A 424 22.23 -26.08 -0.74
N SER A 425 22.93 -27.10 -0.23
CA SER A 425 24.07 -26.92 0.67
C SER A 425 25.24 -26.42 -0.16
N ASP A 426 25.49 -25.13 -0.17
CA ASP A 426 26.81 -24.62 -0.55
C ASP A 426 27.72 -24.86 0.67
N GLY A 427 28.87 -25.52 0.46
CA GLY A 427 29.78 -26.03 1.51
C GLY A 427 30.43 -24.98 2.42
N ALA A 428 29.80 -23.83 2.63
CA ALA A 428 30.24 -22.72 3.48
C ALA A 428 29.14 -22.23 4.44
N GLY A 429 28.42 -23.13 5.10
CA GLY A 429 27.65 -22.84 6.33
C GLY A 429 26.55 -21.77 6.30
N SER A 430 26.32 -21.05 5.22
CA SER A 430 25.24 -20.08 5.06
C SER A 430 24.20 -20.61 4.07
N VAL A 431 23.07 -21.06 4.59
CA VAL A 431 21.90 -21.49 3.80
C VAL A 431 21.26 -20.24 3.17
N ARG A 432 21.75 -19.78 2.02
CA ARG A 432 21.00 -18.85 1.15
C ARG A 432 19.98 -19.67 0.38
N ARG A 433 18.70 -19.52 0.70
CA ARG A 433 17.60 -20.01 -0.14
C ARG A 433 17.62 -19.22 -1.45
N SER A 434 17.48 -19.88 -2.60
CA SER A 434 17.43 -19.27 -3.92
C SER A 434 16.26 -18.27 -4.11
N ASP A 435 15.33 -18.21 -3.15
CA ASP A 435 14.20 -17.27 -3.08
C ASP A 435 14.46 -16.07 -2.16
N ASP A 436 15.67 -15.88 -1.65
CA ASP A 436 16.01 -14.86 -0.65
C ASP A 436 16.20 -13.43 -1.20
N ARG A 437 15.70 -13.12 -2.38
CA ARG A 437 15.43 -11.73 -2.71
C ARG A 437 14.09 -11.35 -2.08
N PRO A 438 14.10 -10.69 -0.90
CA PRO A 438 12.86 -10.53 -0.14
C PRO A 438 11.85 -9.60 -0.83
N MET A 439 12.31 -8.68 -1.65
CA MET A 439 11.46 -7.63 -2.22
C MET A 439 11.78 -7.33 -3.68
N ARG A 440 10.75 -6.98 -4.43
CA ARG A 440 10.87 -6.33 -5.72
C ARG A 440 10.39 -4.88 -5.58
N LEU A 441 11.25 -3.92 -5.89
CA LEU A 441 10.85 -2.53 -6.04
C LEU A 441 10.08 -2.37 -7.34
N THR A 442 8.80 -2.16 -7.18
CA THR A 442 7.91 -1.72 -8.26
C THR A 442 7.20 -0.45 -7.78
N THR A 443 6.01 -0.16 -8.26
CA THR A 443 5.10 0.84 -7.69
C THR A 443 4.84 0.62 -6.22
N VAL A 444 4.72 -0.65 -5.86
CA VAL A 444 4.49 -1.12 -4.49
C VAL A 444 5.63 -2.04 -4.04
N LEU A 445 5.78 -2.14 -2.73
CA LEU A 445 6.68 -3.09 -2.12
C LEU A 445 6.01 -4.47 -2.12
N ARG A 446 6.43 -5.39 -2.99
CA ARG A 446 5.82 -6.72 -3.09
C ARG A 446 6.83 -7.86 -2.91
N PRO A 447 6.40 -9.05 -2.42
CA PRO A 447 7.27 -10.22 -2.35
C PRO A 447 7.74 -10.62 -3.76
N HIS A 448 8.99 -11.09 -3.85
CA HIS A 448 9.50 -11.63 -5.10
C HIS A 448 9.03 -13.09 -5.25
N ARG A 449 8.12 -13.37 -6.23
CA ARG A 449 7.66 -14.72 -6.60
C ARG A 449 7.20 -15.58 -5.40
N LEU A 450 6.24 -15.09 -4.64
CA LEU A 450 5.64 -15.90 -3.56
C LEU A 450 4.73 -16.97 -4.13
N ARG A 451 5.17 -18.24 -4.02
CA ARG A 451 4.37 -19.41 -4.39
C ARG A 451 4.07 -20.23 -3.15
N LEU A 452 2.81 -20.56 -2.95
CA LEU A 452 2.36 -21.35 -1.80
C LEU A 452 1.62 -22.59 -2.31
N ARG A 453 1.78 -23.71 -1.60
CA ARG A 453 0.93 -24.90 -1.78
C ARG A 453 -0.33 -24.68 -0.97
N VAL A 454 -1.46 -25.00 -1.56
CA VAL A 454 -2.77 -24.90 -0.92
C VAL A 454 -3.15 -26.27 -0.38
N LEU A 455 -3.53 -26.34 0.87
CA LEU A 455 -4.13 -27.51 1.49
C LEU A 455 -5.56 -27.18 1.91
N ASP A 456 -6.41 -28.20 2.02
CA ASP A 456 -7.69 -28.02 2.69
C ASP A 456 -7.45 -27.74 4.18
N ARG A 457 -8.23 -26.83 4.70
CA ARG A 457 -8.36 -26.67 6.12
C ARG A 457 -9.40 -27.69 6.60
N ARG A 458 -9.01 -28.61 7.47
CA ARG A 458 -9.98 -29.51 8.13
C ARG A 458 -10.95 -28.65 8.94
N PRO A 459 -12.28 -28.82 8.78
CA PRO A 459 -13.22 -28.18 9.68
C PRO A 459 -12.88 -28.59 11.12
N PRO A 460 -13.07 -27.71 12.13
CA PRO A 460 -12.97 -28.12 13.51
C PRO A 460 -13.89 -29.33 13.73
N ALA A 461 -13.44 -30.32 14.49
CA ALA A 461 -14.28 -31.45 14.86
C ALA A 461 -15.54 -30.89 15.55
N PRO A 462 -16.76 -31.39 15.24
CA PRO A 462 -17.96 -30.93 15.89
C PRO A 462 -17.80 -31.11 17.40
N PRO A 463 -18.26 -30.17 18.24
CA PRO A 463 -18.21 -30.32 19.68
C PRO A 463 -19.04 -31.55 20.05
N GLY A 464 -18.40 -32.66 20.47
CA GLY A 464 -19.09 -33.86 20.93
C GLY A 464 -18.51 -35.22 20.49
N SER A 465 -17.40 -35.30 19.75
CA SER A 465 -16.78 -36.61 19.44
C SER A 465 -15.55 -36.90 20.30
N ALA A 466 -15.62 -36.62 21.60
CA ALA A 466 -14.70 -37.15 22.58
C ALA A 466 -15.33 -38.47 23.07
N GLY A 467 -14.82 -39.55 22.55
CA GLY A 467 -14.77 -40.94 23.01
C GLY A 467 -15.94 -41.53 23.80
N ASP A 468 -16.61 -42.46 23.16
CA ASP A 468 -17.11 -43.65 23.89
C ASP A 468 -15.95 -44.63 24.08
#